data_0c8039c5b6e9351f56a388bf489396d7
#
_entry.id   0c8039c5b6e9351f56a388bf489396d7
#
_cell.length_a   1.000
_cell.length_b   1.000
_cell.length_c   1.000
_cell.angle_alpha   90.00
_cell.angle_beta   90.00
_cell.angle_gamma   90.00
#
_symmetry.space_group_name_H-M   'P 1'
#
loop_
_entity.id
_entity.type
_entity.pdbx_description
1 polymer ?
#
loop_
_entity_poly.entity_id
_entity_poly.type
_entity_poly.pdbx_seq_one_letter_code
_entity_poly.pdbx_strand_id
1 'polypeptide(L)'
;MFKHILIPVDGSELSLRAAQVGIEQVTLTQGTVTALHVISPFQTISYMGAILAATEFAYNEEAKHNAQRYLDQVKALADAAGVPFEGVAEFGDEPYDTIVRTCKDKHADLIVMGSNGWRGMTRLLLGSETHKVLLRADVPVLVCH
;
A
#
# COMPACT_ATOMS: atom_id res chain seq x y z
N MET A 1 -10.13 8.83 18.52
CA MET A 1 -9.93 7.49 17.97
C MET A 1 -9.91 7.53 16.46
N PHE A 2 -9.16 6.62 15.85
CA PHE A 2 -8.99 6.59 14.40
C PHE A 2 -10.24 6.14 13.68
N LYS A 3 -10.67 6.90 12.69
CA LYS A 3 -11.90 6.66 11.94
C LYS A 3 -11.66 6.24 10.49
N HIS A 4 -10.51 6.60 9.94
CA HIS A 4 -10.15 6.22 8.57
C HIS A 4 -8.67 5.83 8.52
N ILE A 5 -8.40 4.58 8.26
CA ILE A 5 -7.04 4.05 8.23
C ILE A 5 -6.61 3.82 6.77
N LEU A 6 -5.42 4.32 6.42
CA LEU A 6 -4.76 4.00 5.16
C LEU A 6 -3.78 2.84 5.41
N ILE A 7 -3.86 1.82 4.57
CA ILE A 7 -3.03 0.63 4.65
C ILE A 7 -2.29 0.42 3.33
N PRO A 8 -1.01 0.80 3.25
CA PRO A 8 -0.18 0.43 2.11
C PRO A 8 0.06 -1.09 2.08
N VAL A 9 -0.12 -1.71 0.92
CA VAL A 9 0.10 -3.14 0.73
C VAL A 9 0.94 -3.40 -0.52
N ASP A 10 1.85 -4.36 -0.42
CA ASP A 10 2.75 -4.74 -1.52
C ASP A 10 2.67 -6.23 -1.88
N GLY A 11 1.68 -6.94 -1.34
CA GLY A 11 1.51 -8.37 -1.53
C GLY A 11 2.31 -9.25 -0.59
N SER A 12 3.18 -8.68 0.26
CA SER A 12 3.93 -9.45 1.26
C SER A 12 3.02 -9.91 2.41
N GLU A 13 3.42 -10.99 3.08
CA GLU A 13 2.72 -11.45 4.29
C GLU A 13 2.69 -10.37 5.37
N LEU A 14 3.78 -9.62 5.51
CA LEU A 14 3.87 -8.57 6.51
C LEU A 14 2.87 -7.44 6.24
N SER A 15 2.70 -7.04 4.97
CA SER A 15 1.70 -6.03 4.62
C SER A 15 0.27 -6.53 4.87
N LEU A 16 0.01 -7.81 4.65
CA LEU A 16 -1.28 -8.41 4.94
C LEU A 16 -1.56 -8.48 6.45
N ARG A 17 -0.54 -8.79 7.26
CA ARG A 17 -0.64 -8.73 8.72
C ARG A 17 -0.91 -7.30 9.20
N ALA A 18 -0.24 -6.32 8.63
CA ALA A 18 -0.51 -4.91 8.92
C ALA A 18 -1.96 -4.54 8.57
N ALA A 19 -2.46 -5.04 7.44
CA ALA A 19 -3.85 -4.84 7.05
C ALA A 19 -4.82 -5.41 8.08
N GLN A 20 -4.55 -6.59 8.59
CA GLN A 20 -5.37 -7.20 9.63
C GLN A 20 -5.39 -6.34 10.90
N VAL A 21 -4.23 -5.87 11.35
CA VAL A 21 -4.13 -4.98 12.52
C VAL A 21 -4.94 -3.69 12.29
N GLY A 22 -4.83 -3.08 11.11
CA GLY A 22 -5.58 -1.87 10.77
C GLY A 22 -7.09 -2.10 10.78
N ILE A 23 -7.55 -3.21 10.22
CA ILE A 23 -8.97 -3.59 10.20
C ILE A 23 -9.49 -3.80 11.63
N GLU A 24 -8.73 -4.48 12.47
CA GLU A 24 -9.09 -4.67 13.88
C GLU A 24 -9.24 -3.34 14.61
N GLN A 25 -8.36 -2.38 14.34
CA GLN A 25 -8.44 -1.04 14.95
C GLN A 25 -9.73 -0.30 14.57
N VAL A 26 -10.11 -0.30 13.29
CA VAL A 26 -11.33 0.42 12.86
C VAL A 26 -12.62 -0.30 13.22
N THR A 27 -12.57 -1.60 13.45
CA THR A 27 -13.73 -2.34 13.93
C THR A 27 -14.22 -1.79 15.28
N LEU A 28 -13.29 -1.41 16.16
CA LEU A 28 -13.61 -0.83 17.45
C LEU A 28 -14.20 0.58 17.36
N THR A 29 -13.92 1.30 16.30
CA THR A 29 -14.34 2.70 16.13
C THR A 29 -15.46 2.88 15.11
N GLN A 30 -15.90 1.78 14.47
CA GLN A 30 -16.85 1.83 13.36
C GLN A 30 -16.34 2.71 12.22
N GLY A 31 -15.03 2.66 11.97
CA GLY A 31 -14.35 3.43 10.94
C GLY A 31 -14.27 2.69 9.59
N THR A 32 -13.45 3.22 8.71
CA THR A 32 -13.26 2.72 7.34
C THR A 32 -11.80 2.47 7.04
N VAL A 33 -11.54 1.66 6.01
CA VAL A 33 -10.18 1.34 5.55
C VAL A 33 -10.04 1.67 4.06
N THR A 34 -8.94 2.32 3.73
CA THR A 34 -8.45 2.42 2.36
C THR A 34 -7.15 1.63 2.26
N ALA A 35 -7.09 0.62 1.40
CA ALA A 35 -5.85 -0.06 1.06
C ALA A 35 -5.26 0.57 -0.20
N LEU A 36 -3.95 0.79 -0.21
CA LEU A 36 -3.22 1.38 -1.32
C LEU A 36 -2.11 0.43 -1.78
N HIS A 37 -2.07 0.12 -3.06
CA HIS A 37 -0.90 -0.48 -3.69
C HIS A 37 -0.28 0.52 -4.65
N VAL A 38 1.01 0.80 -4.46
CA VAL A 38 1.79 1.67 -5.35
C VAL A 38 2.50 0.79 -6.37
N ILE A 39 2.18 1.00 -7.64
CA ILE A 39 2.76 0.28 -8.76
C ILE A 39 3.99 1.03 -9.24
N SER A 40 5.15 0.35 -9.27
CA SER A 40 6.36 0.93 -9.83
C SER A 40 6.20 1.10 -11.34
N PRO A 41 6.46 2.30 -11.91
CA PRO A 41 6.37 2.50 -13.35
C PRO A 41 7.39 1.66 -14.11
N PHE A 42 7.03 1.27 -15.33
CA PHE A 42 7.96 0.61 -16.23
C PHE A 42 9.07 1.57 -16.62
N GLN A 43 10.34 1.15 -16.42
CA GLN A 43 11.50 1.97 -16.77
C GLN A 43 11.98 1.58 -18.16
N THR A 44 11.97 2.55 -19.09
CA THR A 44 12.38 2.33 -20.47
C THR A 44 13.77 2.85 -20.75
N ILE A 45 14.47 2.15 -21.68
CA ILE A 45 15.64 2.67 -22.36
C ILE A 45 15.18 3.10 -23.75
N SER A 46 15.30 4.39 -24.06
CA SER A 46 14.58 5.06 -25.16
C SER A 46 14.90 4.59 -26.60
N TYR A 47 15.94 3.77 -26.80
CA TYR A 47 16.35 3.36 -28.16
C TYR A 47 15.79 2.01 -28.62
N MET A 48 14.89 1.38 -27.87
CA MET A 48 14.34 0.06 -28.23
C MET A 48 12.90 0.11 -28.81
N GLY A 49 12.34 1.27 -28.98
CA GLY A 49 11.14 1.56 -29.77
C GLY A 49 9.93 0.66 -29.54
N ALA A 50 9.40 0.05 -30.61
CA ALA A 50 8.17 -0.71 -30.62
C ALA A 50 8.21 -1.99 -29.74
N ILE A 51 9.39 -2.61 -29.55
CA ILE A 51 9.55 -3.79 -28.69
C ILE A 51 9.33 -3.39 -27.24
N LEU A 52 9.82 -2.20 -26.84
CA LEU A 52 9.58 -1.68 -25.48
C LEU A 52 8.13 -1.31 -25.27
N ALA A 53 7.44 -0.78 -26.27
CA ALA A 53 6.02 -0.44 -26.14
C ALA A 53 5.17 -1.69 -25.85
N ALA A 54 5.44 -2.81 -26.53
CA ALA A 54 4.74 -4.08 -26.28
C ALA A 54 5.09 -4.64 -24.89
N THR A 55 6.35 -4.53 -24.47
CA THR A 55 6.83 -4.98 -23.15
C THR A 55 6.25 -4.11 -22.03
N GLU A 56 6.17 -2.80 -22.24
CA GLU A 56 5.56 -1.88 -21.29
C GLU A 56 4.07 -2.18 -21.11
N PHE A 57 3.36 -2.44 -22.21
CA PHE A 57 1.95 -2.83 -22.13
C PHE A 57 1.76 -4.09 -21.30
N ALA A 58 2.54 -5.15 -21.57
CA ALA A 58 2.48 -6.40 -20.85
C ALA A 58 2.83 -6.21 -19.36
N TYR A 59 3.86 -5.43 -19.06
CA TYR A 59 4.24 -5.10 -17.70
C TYR A 59 3.11 -4.39 -16.96
N ASN A 60 2.50 -3.37 -17.57
CA ASN A 60 1.44 -2.59 -16.95
C ASN A 60 0.20 -3.45 -16.69
N GLU A 61 -0.17 -4.33 -17.60
CA GLU A 61 -1.31 -5.23 -17.43
C GLU A 61 -1.07 -6.22 -16.29
N GLU A 62 0.12 -6.80 -16.21
CA GLU A 62 0.49 -7.70 -15.12
C GLU A 62 0.54 -6.97 -13.78
N ALA A 63 1.13 -5.77 -13.75
CA ALA A 63 1.22 -4.95 -12.54
C ALA A 63 -0.17 -4.56 -12.00
N LYS A 64 -1.09 -4.20 -12.89
CA LYS A 64 -2.49 -3.92 -12.52
C LYS A 64 -3.20 -5.15 -11.99
N HIS A 65 -2.97 -6.31 -12.62
CA HIS A 65 -3.55 -7.58 -12.18
C HIS A 65 -3.03 -7.95 -10.78
N ASN A 66 -1.74 -7.81 -10.54
CA ASN A 66 -1.14 -8.06 -9.22
C ASN A 66 -1.68 -7.08 -8.17
N ALA A 67 -1.80 -5.80 -8.52
CA ALA A 67 -2.36 -4.79 -7.64
C ALA A 67 -3.78 -5.17 -7.21
N GLN A 68 -4.62 -5.57 -8.15
CA GLN A 68 -5.99 -5.99 -7.86
C GLN A 68 -6.01 -7.21 -6.93
N ARG A 69 -5.13 -8.17 -7.16
CA ARG A 69 -5.02 -9.37 -6.31
C ARG A 69 -4.64 -9.00 -4.87
N TYR A 70 -3.70 -8.09 -4.68
CA TYR A 70 -3.28 -7.63 -3.34
C TYR A 70 -4.40 -6.89 -2.63
N LEU A 71 -5.09 -6.01 -3.34
CA LEU A 71 -6.22 -5.26 -2.80
C LEU A 71 -7.40 -6.18 -2.46
N ASP A 72 -7.65 -7.19 -3.27
CA ASP A 72 -8.72 -8.17 -3.01
C ASP A 72 -8.46 -8.98 -1.74
N GLN A 73 -7.19 -9.28 -1.42
CA GLN A 73 -6.84 -9.94 -0.17
C GLN A 73 -7.23 -9.09 1.06
N VAL A 74 -6.98 -7.80 0.99
CA VAL A 74 -7.37 -6.87 2.08
C VAL A 74 -8.89 -6.70 2.13
N LYS A 75 -9.52 -6.62 0.96
CA LYS A 75 -10.99 -6.53 0.87
C LYS A 75 -11.66 -7.72 1.56
N ALA A 76 -11.15 -8.93 1.34
CA ALA A 76 -11.69 -10.13 1.99
C ALA A 76 -11.62 -10.04 3.52
N LEU A 77 -10.52 -9.51 4.06
CA LEU A 77 -10.38 -9.29 5.50
C LEU A 77 -11.37 -8.24 6.02
N ALA A 78 -11.52 -7.13 5.29
CA ALA A 78 -12.45 -6.06 5.66
C ALA A 78 -13.90 -6.55 5.60
N ASP A 79 -14.28 -7.27 4.56
CA ASP A 79 -15.63 -7.81 4.39
C ASP A 79 -15.96 -8.81 5.53
N ALA A 80 -15.03 -9.68 5.90
CA ALA A 80 -15.21 -10.62 7.01
C ALA A 80 -15.40 -9.90 8.36
N ALA A 81 -14.84 -8.72 8.52
CA ALA A 81 -14.96 -7.91 9.74
C ALA A 81 -16.11 -6.89 9.67
N GLY A 82 -16.82 -6.81 8.55
CA GLY A 82 -17.89 -5.83 8.36
C GLY A 82 -17.40 -4.38 8.27
N VAL A 83 -16.16 -4.17 7.82
CA VAL A 83 -15.53 -2.85 7.71
C VAL A 83 -15.68 -2.32 6.29
N PRO A 84 -16.20 -1.10 6.10
CA PRO A 84 -16.23 -0.46 4.79
C PRO A 84 -14.81 -0.31 4.22
N PHE A 85 -14.65 -0.65 2.95
CA PHE A 85 -13.35 -0.77 2.29
C PHE A 85 -13.31 -0.04 0.96
N GLU A 86 -12.19 0.63 0.69
CA GLU A 86 -11.83 1.17 -0.62
C GLU A 86 -10.43 0.67 -0.99
N GLY A 87 -10.28 0.15 -2.22
CA GLY A 87 -8.98 -0.23 -2.77
C GLY A 87 -8.51 0.78 -3.80
N VAL A 88 -7.26 1.21 -3.69
CA VAL A 88 -6.63 2.18 -4.60
C VAL A 88 -5.33 1.60 -5.12
N ALA A 89 -5.15 1.61 -6.44
CA ALA A 89 -3.90 1.27 -7.11
C ALA A 89 -3.43 2.50 -7.89
N GLU A 90 -2.20 2.95 -7.63
CA GLU A 90 -1.62 4.09 -8.31
C GLU A 90 -0.19 3.78 -8.76
N PHE A 91 0.19 4.28 -9.94
CA PHE A 91 1.59 4.30 -10.35
C PHE A 91 2.33 5.42 -9.61
N GLY A 92 3.52 5.12 -9.12
CA GLY A 92 4.35 6.11 -8.44
C GLY A 92 5.81 5.67 -8.40
N ASP A 93 6.72 6.61 -8.69
CA ASP A 93 8.16 6.36 -8.66
C ASP A 93 8.68 6.12 -7.24
N GLU A 94 8.08 6.82 -6.28
CA GLU A 94 8.47 6.74 -4.88
C GLU A 94 7.25 6.39 -4.02
N PRO A 95 7.16 5.14 -3.54
CA PRO A 95 5.99 4.68 -2.78
C PRO A 95 5.63 5.57 -1.59
N TYR A 96 6.62 6.05 -0.83
CA TYR A 96 6.34 6.90 0.34
C TYR A 96 5.58 8.18 -0.04
N ASP A 97 5.91 8.80 -1.16
CA ASP A 97 5.25 10.04 -1.60
C ASP A 97 3.78 9.78 -1.96
N THR A 98 3.54 8.71 -2.70
CA THR A 98 2.17 8.29 -3.04
C THR A 98 1.37 7.95 -1.78
N ILE A 99 1.98 7.27 -0.81
CA ILE A 99 1.33 6.92 0.46
C ILE A 99 0.92 8.18 1.22
N VAL A 100 1.84 9.12 1.41
CA VAL A 100 1.58 10.36 2.16
C VAL A 100 0.54 11.21 1.46
N ARG A 101 0.64 11.35 0.14
CA ARG A 101 -0.34 12.10 -0.66
C ARG A 101 -1.73 11.47 -0.58
N THR A 102 -1.84 10.16 -0.77
CA THR A 102 -3.12 9.44 -0.69
C THR A 102 -3.74 9.56 0.70
N CYS A 103 -2.92 9.49 1.75
CA CYS A 103 -3.38 9.68 3.12
C CYS A 103 -4.06 11.05 3.28
N LYS A 104 -3.45 12.09 2.76
CA LYS A 104 -4.00 13.44 2.80
C LYS A 104 -5.27 13.57 1.95
N ASP A 105 -5.25 13.09 0.73
CA ASP A 105 -6.38 13.18 -0.22
C ASP A 105 -7.61 12.42 0.28
N LYS A 106 -7.41 11.30 0.94
CA LYS A 106 -8.48 10.48 1.50
C LYS A 106 -8.88 10.88 2.93
N HIS A 107 -8.22 11.87 3.50
CA HIS A 107 -8.43 12.31 4.89
C HIS A 107 -8.28 11.16 5.90
N ALA A 108 -7.34 10.26 5.66
CA ALA A 108 -7.02 9.21 6.63
C ALA A 108 -6.34 9.81 7.87
N ASP A 109 -6.62 9.26 9.02
CA ASP A 109 -6.11 9.77 10.30
C ASP A 109 -5.09 8.84 10.97
N LEU A 110 -4.80 7.71 10.32
CA LEU A 110 -3.75 6.77 10.71
C LEU A 110 -3.24 6.03 9.48
N ILE A 111 -1.93 5.81 9.40
CA ILE A 111 -1.32 4.88 8.45
C ILE A 111 -0.90 3.63 9.23
N VAL A 112 -1.27 2.44 8.73
CA VAL A 112 -0.82 1.16 9.29
C VAL A 112 -0.07 0.41 8.21
N MET A 113 1.20 0.12 8.44
CA MET A 113 2.05 -0.50 7.42
C MET A 113 3.09 -1.45 8.02
N GLY A 114 3.63 -2.32 7.20
CA GLY A 114 4.73 -3.19 7.60
C GLY A 114 6.04 -2.43 7.75
N SER A 115 6.92 -2.94 8.61
CA SER A 115 8.26 -2.38 8.80
C SER A 115 9.16 -2.54 7.57
N ASN A 116 8.86 -3.52 6.71
CA ASN A 116 9.57 -3.83 5.47
C ASN A 116 8.59 -4.28 4.41
N GLY A 117 9.00 -4.16 3.13
CA GLY A 117 8.30 -4.78 2.00
C GLY A 117 8.95 -6.12 1.63
N TRP A 118 8.76 -6.54 0.37
CA TRP A 118 9.30 -7.78 -0.18
C TRP A 118 10.83 -7.94 -0.04
N ARG A 119 11.55 -6.81 -0.05
CA ARG A 119 13.01 -6.79 0.01
C ARG A 119 13.54 -6.63 1.43
N GLY A 120 12.67 -6.65 2.42
CA GLY A 120 13.04 -6.55 3.82
C GLY A 120 13.80 -7.79 4.28
N MET A 121 15.06 -7.63 4.65
CA MET A 121 15.95 -8.75 4.92
C MET A 121 16.12 -9.07 6.39
N THR A 122 15.83 -8.17 7.30
CA THR A 122 15.95 -8.42 8.73
C THR A 122 14.88 -7.69 9.54
N ARG A 123 14.48 -8.30 10.65
CA ARG A 123 13.53 -7.68 11.60
C ARG A 123 14.12 -6.48 12.33
N LEU A 124 15.42 -6.30 12.25
CA LEU A 124 16.14 -5.27 13.01
C LEU A 124 16.23 -3.93 12.26
N LEU A 125 16.00 -3.95 10.95
CA LEU A 125 16.13 -2.76 10.13
C LEU A 125 14.77 -2.32 9.61
N LEU A 126 14.49 -1.04 9.80
CA LEU A 126 13.32 -0.41 9.21
C LEU A 126 13.53 -0.25 7.71
N GLY A 127 12.56 -0.66 6.91
CA GLY A 127 12.61 -0.50 5.46
C GLY A 127 12.68 0.97 5.05
N SER A 128 13.32 1.26 3.92
CA SER A 128 13.54 2.64 3.46
C SER A 128 12.24 3.40 3.21
N GLU A 129 11.24 2.75 2.64
CA GLU A 129 9.95 3.40 2.38
C GLU A 129 9.19 3.68 3.69
N THR A 130 9.19 2.74 4.62
CA THR A 130 8.58 2.94 5.96
C THR A 130 9.26 4.10 6.69
N HIS A 131 10.59 4.18 6.63
CA HIS A 131 11.35 5.28 7.22
C HIS A 131 10.95 6.63 6.63
N LYS A 132 10.83 6.72 5.31
CA LYS A 132 10.42 7.94 4.62
C LYS A 132 8.98 8.35 4.95
N VAL A 133 8.07 7.37 5.06
CA VAL A 133 6.69 7.64 5.50
C VAL A 133 6.67 8.23 6.90
N LEU A 134 7.43 7.67 7.83
CA LEU A 134 7.53 8.18 9.21
C LEU A 134 8.03 9.63 9.26
N LEU A 135 8.95 9.99 8.37
CA LEU A 135 9.49 11.35 8.31
C LEU A 135 8.53 12.36 7.66
N ARG A 136 7.61 11.92 6.84
CA ARG A 136 6.80 12.80 5.98
C ARG A 136 5.31 12.79 6.29
N ALA A 137 4.81 11.81 7.02
CA ALA A 137 3.40 11.73 7.35
C ALA A 137 2.99 12.81 8.35
N ASP A 138 1.82 13.41 8.10
CA ASP A 138 1.20 14.38 9.01
C ASP A 138 0.29 13.70 10.04
N VAL A 139 0.12 12.39 9.95
CA VAL A 139 -0.71 11.57 10.84
C VAL A 139 0.15 10.51 11.54
N PRO A 140 -0.32 9.94 12.65
CA PRO A 140 0.37 8.80 13.26
C PRO A 140 0.57 7.64 12.29
N VAL A 141 1.66 6.91 12.48
CA VAL A 141 1.99 5.72 11.69
C VAL A 141 2.20 4.55 12.64
N LEU A 142 1.42 3.50 12.48
CA LEU A 142 1.59 2.25 13.19
C LEU A 142 2.39 1.29 12.32
N VAL A 143 3.55 0.90 12.81
CA VAL A 143 4.48 0.03 12.08
C VAL A 143 4.39 -1.39 12.65
N CYS A 144 4.10 -2.36 11.78
CA CYS A 144 3.97 -3.78 12.15
C CYS A 144 5.23 -4.55 11.75
N HIS A 145 5.66 -5.42 12.63
CA HIS A 145 6.81 -6.31 12.39
C HIS A 145 6.40 -7.72 12.05
#